data_9e0ccc817ceb2108f3026e2f37f7f566
#
_entry.id   9e0ccc817ceb2108f3026e2f37f7f566
#
_cell.length_a   1.000
_cell.length_b   1.000
_cell.length_c   1.000
_cell.angle_alpha   90.00
_cell.angle_beta   90.00
_cell.angle_gamma   90.00
#
_symmetry.space_group_name_H-M   'P 1'
#
loop_
_entity.id
_entity.type
_entity.pdbx_description
1 polymer ?
#
loop_
_entity_poly.entity_id
_entity_poly.type
_entity_poly.pdbx_seq_one_letter_code
_entity_poly.pdbx_strand_id
1 'polypeptide(L)'
;VLTFLGYALDKQAAMTVVCLLLFMGAMGKSAQVPLHTWLPDAMEGPTPVSALIHAATMVTAGVFMLARLSPLFELSHSALVVVTFIGAFTAFFAATVGLVQNDIKRVIAYSTCSQLGYMFVALGVGAYGAAIFHLFTHAFFKALLFLGSGSVIHAVSDEQDMRRMGGLRTLIPKTYWMMVIGTLALTGVGIPVTVIGTAGFFSQDA
;
A
#
# COMPACT_ATOMS: atom_id res chain seq x y z
N VAL A 1 -25.19 28.92 3.10
CA VAL A 1 -25.72 27.72 2.43
C VAL A 1 -24.85 27.46 1.24
N LEU A 2 -24.20 26.30 1.20
CA LEU A 2 -23.43 25.84 0.04
C LEU A 2 -24.37 25.06 -0.88
N THR A 3 -24.34 25.33 -2.18
CA THR A 3 -25.11 24.56 -3.18
C THR A 3 -24.19 23.63 -3.96
N PHE A 4 -24.55 22.35 -4.05
CA PHE A 4 -23.85 21.35 -4.86
C PHE A 4 -24.87 20.69 -5.79
N LEU A 5 -24.60 20.70 -7.09
CA LEU A 5 -25.50 20.19 -8.14
C LEU A 5 -26.94 20.74 -8.02
N GLY A 6 -27.11 22.01 -7.61
CA GLY A 6 -28.42 22.65 -7.45
C GLY A 6 -29.14 22.38 -6.13
N TYR A 7 -28.57 21.56 -5.24
CA TYR A 7 -29.14 21.29 -3.92
C TYR A 7 -28.48 22.15 -2.84
N ALA A 8 -29.27 22.71 -1.95
CA ALA A 8 -28.78 23.40 -0.76
C ALA A 8 -28.29 22.37 0.25
N LEU A 9 -26.99 22.39 0.54
CA LEU A 9 -26.37 21.47 1.50
C LEU A 9 -26.23 22.17 2.85
N ASP A 10 -26.56 21.46 3.91
CA ASP A 10 -26.13 21.81 5.26
C ASP A 10 -24.61 21.76 5.36
N LYS A 11 -24.05 22.55 6.29
CA LYS A 11 -22.59 22.65 6.46
C LYS A 11 -21.93 21.28 6.65
N GLN A 12 -22.54 20.40 7.43
CA GLN A 12 -22.01 19.06 7.68
C GLN A 12 -22.08 18.16 6.44
N ALA A 13 -23.18 18.22 5.70
CA ALA A 13 -23.34 17.50 4.45
C ALA A 13 -22.34 17.98 3.39
N ALA A 14 -22.12 19.30 3.28
CA ALA A 14 -21.12 19.87 2.38
C ALA A 14 -19.71 19.40 2.71
N MET A 15 -19.33 19.37 3.99
CA MET A 15 -18.02 18.87 4.43
C MET A 15 -17.85 17.38 4.09
N THR A 16 -18.89 16.57 4.29
CA THR A 16 -18.85 15.15 3.93
C THR A 16 -18.63 14.96 2.43
N VAL A 17 -19.33 15.71 1.59
CA VAL A 17 -19.14 15.65 0.12
C VAL A 17 -17.71 16.04 -0.27
N VAL A 18 -17.16 17.11 0.30
CA VAL A 18 -15.78 17.55 0.04
C VAL A 18 -14.78 16.45 0.44
N CYS A 19 -14.91 15.89 1.64
CA CYS A 19 -14.05 14.82 2.11
C CYS A 19 -14.11 13.56 1.21
N LEU A 20 -15.31 13.17 0.78
CA LEU A 20 -15.48 12.01 -0.12
C LEU A 20 -14.87 12.25 -1.50
N LEU A 21 -14.99 13.47 -2.07
CA LEU A 21 -14.36 13.81 -3.34
C LEU A 21 -12.83 13.82 -3.23
N LEU A 22 -12.28 14.36 -2.14
CA LEU A 22 -10.84 14.29 -1.85
C LEU A 22 -10.38 12.85 -1.68
N PHE A 23 -11.15 12.03 -0.97
CA PHE A 23 -10.86 10.61 -0.81
C PHE A 23 -10.90 9.84 -2.14
N MET A 24 -11.85 10.16 -3.04
CA MET A 24 -11.87 9.56 -4.39
C MET A 24 -10.58 9.86 -5.15
N GLY A 25 -10.06 11.08 -5.06
CA GLY A 25 -8.75 11.42 -5.63
C GLY A 25 -7.59 10.63 -4.99
N ALA A 26 -7.63 10.45 -3.66
CA ALA A 26 -6.66 9.61 -2.94
C ALA A 26 -6.75 8.14 -3.34
N MET A 27 -7.97 7.59 -3.50
CA MET A 27 -8.20 6.22 -3.96
C MET A 27 -7.56 5.96 -5.33
N GLY A 28 -7.71 6.91 -6.27
CA GLY A 28 -7.10 6.82 -7.59
C GLY A 28 -5.58 6.74 -7.52
N LYS A 29 -4.92 7.61 -6.74
CA LYS A 29 -3.46 7.61 -6.58
C LYS A 29 -2.95 6.42 -5.78
N SER A 30 -3.64 6.02 -4.72
CA SER A 30 -3.22 4.95 -3.80
C SER A 30 -3.85 3.58 -4.14
N ALA A 31 -4.36 3.42 -5.35
CA ALA A 31 -4.86 2.15 -5.89
C ALA A 31 -5.81 1.42 -4.93
N GLN A 32 -6.83 2.12 -4.43
CA GLN A 32 -7.88 1.52 -3.63
C GLN A 32 -9.04 1.05 -4.51
N VAL A 33 -9.72 -0.02 -4.10
CA VAL A 33 -10.89 -0.54 -4.82
C VAL A 33 -12.00 0.54 -4.88
N PRO A 34 -12.61 0.76 -6.07
CA PRO A 34 -12.46 0.06 -7.35
C PRO A 34 -11.35 0.59 -8.28
N LEU A 35 -10.60 1.62 -7.90
CA LEU A 35 -9.64 2.32 -8.76
C LEU A 35 -8.21 1.72 -8.68
N HIS A 36 -8.07 0.41 -8.43
CA HIS A 36 -6.79 -0.26 -8.14
C HIS A 36 -6.12 -0.92 -9.36
N THR A 37 -6.85 -1.16 -10.45
CA THR A 37 -6.42 -2.02 -11.57
C THR A 37 -5.18 -1.50 -12.30
N TRP A 38 -4.98 -0.20 -12.34
CA TRP A 38 -3.83 0.43 -12.99
C TRP A 38 -2.49 0.04 -12.35
N LEU A 39 -2.47 -0.29 -11.04
CA LEU A 39 -1.22 -0.53 -10.31
C LEU A 39 -0.54 -1.84 -10.75
N PRO A 40 -1.21 -3.00 -10.85
CA PRO A 40 -0.63 -4.20 -11.42
C PRO A 40 -0.27 -4.06 -12.91
N ASP A 41 -1.05 -3.31 -13.69
CA ASP A 41 -0.81 -3.11 -15.12
C ASP A 41 0.44 -2.23 -15.35
N ALA A 42 0.74 -1.32 -14.43
CA ALA A 42 1.96 -0.50 -14.48
C ALA A 42 3.26 -1.32 -14.24
N MET A 43 3.17 -2.63 -13.97
CA MET A 43 4.35 -3.50 -13.81
C MET A 43 5.06 -3.86 -15.11
N GLU A 44 4.54 -3.49 -16.26
CA GLU A 44 5.21 -3.65 -17.57
C GLU A 44 6.50 -2.82 -17.69
N GLY A 45 6.63 -1.75 -16.89
CA GLY A 45 7.81 -0.89 -16.89
C GLY A 45 9.06 -1.51 -16.26
N PRO A 46 10.23 -0.88 -16.44
CA PRO A 46 11.48 -1.32 -15.81
C PRO A 46 11.37 -1.39 -14.27
N THR A 47 11.95 -2.42 -13.67
CA THR A 47 11.81 -2.69 -12.22
C THR A 47 12.25 -1.53 -11.32
N PRO A 48 13.35 -0.77 -11.61
CA PRO A 48 13.70 0.39 -10.79
C PRO A 48 12.64 1.49 -10.79
N VAL A 49 11.96 1.69 -11.93
CA VAL A 49 10.83 2.64 -12.05
C VAL A 49 9.64 2.15 -11.25
N SER A 50 9.31 0.86 -11.34
CA SER A 50 8.27 0.23 -10.54
C SER A 50 8.56 0.38 -9.04
N ALA A 51 9.80 0.17 -8.60
CA ALA A 51 10.22 0.37 -7.22
C ALA A 51 9.98 1.81 -6.74
N LEU A 52 10.36 2.80 -7.53
CA LEU A 52 10.20 4.20 -7.17
C LEU A 52 8.73 4.63 -7.11
N ILE A 53 7.95 4.31 -8.14
CA ILE A 53 6.55 4.73 -8.27
C ILE A 53 5.66 4.02 -7.24
N HIS A 54 5.84 2.70 -7.07
CA HIS A 54 4.92 1.85 -6.30
C HIS A 54 5.36 1.61 -4.85
N ALA A 55 6.60 1.91 -4.49
CA ALA A 55 7.05 1.77 -3.10
C ALA A 55 6.98 3.08 -2.32
N ALA A 56 7.55 4.17 -2.88
CA ALA A 56 7.89 5.34 -2.08
C ALA A 56 7.18 6.64 -2.47
N THR A 57 6.64 6.79 -3.69
CA THR A 57 6.23 8.12 -4.17
C THR A 57 4.76 8.24 -4.55
N MET A 58 4.36 7.71 -5.71
CA MET A 58 3.05 8.02 -6.26
C MET A 58 1.89 7.41 -5.45
N VAL A 59 2.03 6.16 -5.03
CA VAL A 59 0.97 5.44 -4.29
C VAL A 59 0.82 5.89 -2.83
N THR A 60 1.88 6.46 -2.25
CA THR A 60 1.85 6.98 -0.87
C THR A 60 1.21 8.36 -0.77
N ALA A 61 1.06 9.06 -1.90
CA ALA A 61 0.52 10.41 -1.95
C ALA A 61 -0.91 10.54 -1.41
N GLY A 62 -1.78 9.54 -1.67
CA GLY A 62 -3.15 9.54 -1.14
C GLY A 62 -3.20 9.38 0.37
N VAL A 63 -2.39 8.48 0.93
CA VAL A 63 -2.26 8.28 2.38
C VAL A 63 -1.74 9.56 3.05
N PHE A 64 -0.69 10.15 2.50
CA PHE A 64 -0.12 11.40 3.00
C PHE A 64 -1.12 12.56 2.93
N MET A 65 -1.88 12.65 1.84
CA MET A 65 -2.90 13.69 1.67
C MET A 65 -3.98 13.60 2.76
N LEU A 66 -4.52 12.42 3.04
CA LEU A 66 -5.50 12.24 4.11
C LEU A 66 -4.92 12.58 5.48
N ALA A 67 -3.72 12.13 5.78
CA ALA A 67 -3.04 12.45 7.03
C ALA A 67 -2.84 13.97 7.18
N ARG A 68 -2.46 14.66 6.09
CA ARG A 68 -2.27 16.12 6.09
C ARG A 68 -3.58 16.88 6.23
N LEU A 69 -4.66 16.35 5.71
CA LEU A 69 -6.01 16.92 5.77
C LEU A 69 -6.84 16.35 6.93
N SER A 70 -6.21 15.70 7.92
CA SER A 70 -6.90 15.13 9.08
C SER A 70 -7.88 16.11 9.76
N PRO A 71 -7.56 17.40 9.99
CA PRO A 71 -8.51 18.31 10.62
C PRO A 71 -9.80 18.51 9.80
N LEU A 72 -9.73 18.34 8.48
CA LEU A 72 -10.89 18.41 7.61
C LEU A 72 -11.73 17.13 7.68
N PHE A 73 -11.07 15.95 7.66
CA PHE A 73 -11.73 14.65 7.71
C PHE A 73 -12.40 14.40 9.07
N GLU A 74 -11.82 14.88 10.17
CA GLU A 74 -12.41 14.78 11.52
C GLU A 74 -13.76 15.52 11.66
N LEU A 75 -14.03 16.50 10.80
CA LEU A 75 -15.33 17.18 10.76
C LEU A 75 -16.44 16.31 10.16
N SER A 76 -16.10 15.17 9.51
CA SER A 76 -17.08 14.29 8.88
C SER A 76 -16.84 12.84 9.28
N HIS A 77 -17.50 12.40 10.35
CA HIS A 77 -17.46 10.99 10.79
C HIS A 77 -17.89 10.02 9.68
N SER A 78 -18.91 10.38 8.88
CA SER A 78 -19.38 9.55 7.76
C SER A 78 -18.29 9.33 6.72
N ALA A 79 -17.45 10.33 6.40
CA ALA A 79 -16.35 10.18 5.48
C ALA A 79 -15.26 9.24 6.04
N LEU A 80 -14.93 9.34 7.34
CA LEU A 80 -13.96 8.46 7.99
C LEU A 80 -14.42 6.99 7.98
N VAL A 81 -15.71 6.73 8.21
CA VAL A 81 -16.28 5.38 8.11
C VAL A 81 -16.11 4.81 6.69
N VAL A 82 -16.38 5.60 5.65
CA VAL A 82 -16.18 5.18 4.26
C VAL A 82 -14.71 4.89 3.97
N VAL A 83 -13.79 5.74 4.44
CA VAL A 83 -12.33 5.53 4.31
C VAL A 83 -11.92 4.21 4.94
N THR A 84 -12.37 3.95 6.17
CA THR A 84 -12.06 2.70 6.90
C THR A 84 -12.59 1.47 6.16
N PHE A 85 -13.85 1.52 5.71
CA PHE A 85 -14.47 0.39 5.02
C PHE A 85 -13.77 0.07 3.69
N ILE A 86 -13.50 1.09 2.86
CA ILE A 86 -12.82 0.89 1.57
C ILE A 86 -11.38 0.43 1.79
N GLY A 87 -10.68 0.99 2.79
CA GLY A 87 -9.35 0.54 3.16
C GLY A 87 -9.31 -0.94 3.57
N ALA A 88 -10.20 -1.36 4.47
CA ALA A 88 -10.29 -2.75 4.94
C ALA A 88 -10.66 -3.71 3.81
N PHE A 89 -11.65 -3.34 2.99
CA PHE A 89 -12.03 -4.13 1.83
C PHE A 89 -10.89 -4.28 0.83
N THR A 90 -10.17 -3.20 0.52
CA THR A 90 -9.01 -3.23 -0.37
C THR A 90 -7.88 -4.10 0.20
N ALA A 91 -7.60 -3.98 1.50
CA ALA A 91 -6.56 -4.76 2.17
C ALA A 91 -6.82 -6.27 2.00
N PHE A 92 -8.04 -6.71 2.26
CA PHE A 92 -8.44 -8.11 2.12
C PHE A 92 -8.47 -8.55 0.65
N PHE A 93 -9.16 -7.79 -0.21
CA PHE A 93 -9.33 -8.13 -1.63
C PHE A 93 -7.99 -8.23 -2.35
N ALA A 94 -7.12 -7.21 -2.20
CA ALA A 94 -5.82 -7.21 -2.86
C ALA A 94 -4.91 -8.35 -2.35
N ALA A 95 -4.97 -8.70 -1.07
CA ALA A 95 -4.24 -9.83 -0.52
C ALA A 95 -4.69 -11.16 -1.15
N THR A 96 -5.99 -11.40 -1.27
CA THR A 96 -6.52 -12.62 -1.90
C THR A 96 -6.16 -12.74 -3.38
N VAL A 97 -6.22 -11.64 -4.13
CA VAL A 97 -5.78 -11.62 -5.53
C VAL A 97 -4.27 -11.88 -5.64
N GLY A 98 -3.48 -11.31 -4.72
CA GLY A 98 -2.03 -11.52 -4.67
C GLY A 98 -1.62 -12.99 -4.50
N LEU A 99 -2.42 -13.79 -3.78
CA LEU A 99 -2.15 -15.22 -3.58
C LEU A 99 -2.22 -16.06 -4.88
N VAL A 100 -2.97 -15.61 -5.87
CA VAL A 100 -3.15 -16.34 -7.13
C VAL A 100 -2.31 -15.80 -8.28
N GLN A 101 -1.50 -14.76 -8.04
CA GLN A 101 -0.59 -14.23 -9.05
C GLN A 101 0.65 -15.11 -9.22
N ASN A 102 1.09 -15.28 -10.46
CA ASN A 102 2.31 -16.03 -10.79
C ASN A 102 3.49 -15.12 -11.13
N ASP A 103 3.24 -13.87 -11.47
CA ASP A 103 4.25 -12.86 -11.79
C ASP A 103 4.79 -12.21 -10.51
N ILE A 104 6.13 -12.25 -10.34
CA ILE A 104 6.79 -11.74 -9.13
C ILE A 104 6.52 -10.24 -8.89
N LYS A 105 6.47 -9.42 -9.94
CA LYS A 105 6.16 -7.99 -9.81
C LYS A 105 4.71 -7.76 -9.42
N ARG A 106 3.77 -8.52 -10.03
CA ARG A 106 2.34 -8.41 -9.72
C ARG A 106 2.02 -8.83 -8.29
N VAL A 107 2.66 -9.87 -7.76
CA VAL A 107 2.54 -10.26 -6.34
C VAL A 107 2.93 -9.09 -5.44
N ILE A 108 4.08 -8.46 -5.69
CA ILE A 108 4.56 -7.33 -4.88
C ILE A 108 3.63 -6.11 -5.05
N ALA A 109 3.07 -5.88 -6.24
CA ALA A 109 2.12 -4.81 -6.50
C ALA A 109 0.80 -4.98 -5.73
N TYR A 110 0.19 -6.17 -5.78
CA TYR A 110 -1.03 -6.46 -5.01
C TYR A 110 -0.79 -6.39 -3.49
N SER A 111 0.37 -6.84 -3.02
CA SER A 111 0.72 -6.65 -1.62
C SER A 111 0.91 -5.17 -1.27
N THR A 112 1.31 -4.31 -2.22
CA THR A 112 1.32 -2.86 -2.02
C THR A 112 -0.10 -2.29 -1.89
N CYS A 113 -1.04 -2.69 -2.77
CA CYS A 113 -2.46 -2.28 -2.64
C CYS A 113 -3.02 -2.67 -1.26
N SER A 114 -2.73 -3.88 -0.79
CA SER A 114 -3.16 -4.37 0.52
C SER A 114 -2.59 -3.53 1.66
N GLN A 115 -1.29 -3.25 1.65
CA GLN A 115 -0.63 -2.44 2.68
C GLN A 115 -1.14 -0.98 2.71
N LEU A 116 -1.40 -0.40 1.55
CA LEU A 116 -2.05 0.92 1.48
C LEU A 116 -3.47 0.88 2.07
N GLY A 117 -4.21 -0.21 1.86
CA GLY A 117 -5.50 -0.45 2.50
C GLY A 117 -5.41 -0.41 4.02
N TYR A 118 -4.41 -1.06 4.64
CA TYR A 118 -4.16 -0.97 6.09
C TYR A 118 -3.91 0.47 6.54
N MET A 119 -3.12 1.25 5.79
CA MET A 119 -2.88 2.64 6.13
C MET A 119 -4.17 3.48 6.07
N PHE A 120 -5.07 3.21 5.11
CA PHE A 120 -6.38 3.88 5.06
C PHE A 120 -7.29 3.48 6.21
N VAL A 121 -7.25 2.23 6.68
CA VAL A 121 -7.95 1.83 7.92
C VAL A 121 -7.44 2.64 9.10
N ALA A 122 -6.13 2.73 9.29
CA ALA A 122 -5.53 3.50 10.38
C ALA A 122 -5.92 4.99 10.31
N LEU A 123 -5.92 5.60 9.12
CA LEU A 123 -6.39 6.97 8.91
C LEU A 123 -7.87 7.14 9.25
N GLY A 124 -8.71 6.18 8.84
CA GLY A 124 -10.15 6.22 9.05
C GLY A 124 -10.58 6.08 10.51
N VAL A 125 -9.76 5.38 11.33
CA VAL A 125 -9.98 5.30 12.78
C VAL A 125 -9.26 6.40 13.58
N GLY A 126 -8.61 7.36 12.89
CA GLY A 126 -7.93 8.48 13.53
C GLY A 126 -6.49 8.19 13.99
N ALA A 127 -5.93 7.02 13.69
CA ALA A 127 -4.55 6.66 14.05
C ALA A 127 -3.53 7.20 13.01
N TYR A 128 -3.52 8.51 12.79
CA TYR A 128 -2.69 9.15 11.75
C TYR A 128 -1.20 8.91 11.94
N GLY A 129 -0.73 8.90 13.19
CA GLY A 129 0.68 8.63 13.51
C GLY A 129 1.11 7.23 13.10
N ALA A 130 0.29 6.22 13.40
CA ALA A 130 0.52 4.83 13.02
C ALA A 130 0.53 4.67 11.48
N ALA A 131 -0.42 5.30 10.78
CA ALA A 131 -0.47 5.29 9.32
C ALA A 131 0.80 5.86 8.68
N ILE A 132 1.30 7.01 9.17
CA ILE A 132 2.52 7.63 8.66
C ILE A 132 3.76 6.83 9.04
N PHE A 133 3.82 6.26 10.24
CA PHE A 133 4.92 5.38 10.64
C PHE A 133 4.98 4.13 9.75
N HIS A 134 3.83 3.50 9.49
CA HIS A 134 3.78 2.36 8.58
C HIS A 134 4.13 2.77 7.13
N LEU A 135 3.70 3.93 6.66
CA LEU A 135 4.07 4.45 5.35
C LEU A 135 5.59 4.61 5.21
N PHE A 136 6.28 5.08 6.25
CA PHE A 136 7.73 5.21 6.26
C PHE A 136 8.42 3.84 6.15
N THR A 137 8.07 2.88 7.02
CA THR A 137 8.65 1.53 6.98
C THR A 137 8.34 0.79 5.67
N HIS A 138 7.10 0.96 5.16
CA HIS A 138 6.64 0.41 3.89
C HIS A 138 7.51 0.85 2.71
N ALA A 139 7.87 2.12 2.63
CA ALA A 139 8.71 2.63 1.55
C ALA A 139 10.04 1.87 1.45
N PHE A 140 10.69 1.57 2.58
CA PHE A 140 11.98 0.86 2.60
C PHE A 140 11.85 -0.62 2.23
N PHE A 141 11.00 -1.38 2.89
CA PHE A 141 10.93 -2.82 2.59
C PHE A 141 10.32 -3.10 1.21
N LYS A 142 9.44 -2.25 0.71
CA LYS A 142 8.91 -2.40 -0.66
C LYS A 142 9.95 -2.05 -1.72
N ALA A 143 10.72 -0.99 -1.52
CA ALA A 143 11.83 -0.68 -2.41
C ALA A 143 12.83 -1.86 -2.46
N LEU A 144 13.15 -2.44 -1.30
CA LEU A 144 14.02 -3.62 -1.21
C LEU A 144 13.45 -4.82 -1.98
N LEU A 145 12.17 -5.13 -1.81
CA LEU A 145 11.51 -6.24 -2.50
C LEU A 145 11.43 -6.03 -4.01
N PHE A 146 11.08 -4.82 -4.47
CA PHE A 146 11.05 -4.52 -5.90
C PHE A 146 12.44 -4.56 -6.54
N LEU A 147 13.44 -3.93 -5.93
CA LEU A 147 14.81 -3.97 -6.46
C LEU A 147 15.39 -5.40 -6.42
N GLY A 148 15.08 -6.14 -5.36
CA GLY A 148 15.45 -7.55 -5.25
C GLY A 148 14.78 -8.41 -6.33
N SER A 149 13.50 -8.20 -6.62
CA SER A 149 12.81 -8.89 -7.72
C SER A 149 13.43 -8.55 -9.07
N GLY A 150 13.84 -7.30 -9.29
CA GLY A 150 14.57 -6.92 -10.50
C GLY A 150 15.90 -7.65 -10.67
N SER A 151 16.64 -7.81 -9.59
CA SER A 151 17.88 -8.60 -9.59
C SER A 151 17.61 -10.08 -9.88
N VAL A 152 16.51 -10.65 -9.34
CA VAL A 152 16.09 -12.02 -9.65
C VAL A 152 15.74 -12.17 -11.13
N ILE A 153 14.87 -11.31 -11.65
CA ILE A 153 14.41 -11.33 -13.05
C ILE A 153 15.62 -11.26 -14.00
N HIS A 154 16.55 -10.35 -13.75
CA HIS A 154 17.76 -10.22 -14.56
C HIS A 154 18.65 -11.49 -14.51
N ALA A 155 18.74 -12.13 -13.34
CA ALA A 155 19.53 -13.36 -13.18
C ALA A 155 18.93 -14.59 -13.89
N VAL A 156 17.63 -14.58 -14.19
CA VAL A 156 16.91 -15.67 -14.87
C VAL A 156 16.51 -15.31 -16.32
N SER A 157 17.28 -14.45 -16.97
CA SER A 157 17.06 -14.05 -18.37
C SER A 157 15.69 -13.42 -18.62
N ASP A 158 15.32 -12.46 -17.78
CA ASP A 158 14.09 -11.67 -17.83
C ASP A 158 12.78 -12.47 -17.65
N GLU A 159 12.85 -13.70 -17.15
CA GLU A 159 11.66 -14.46 -16.75
C GLU A 159 11.00 -13.80 -15.52
N GLN A 160 9.67 -13.64 -15.55
CA GLN A 160 8.89 -13.06 -14.45
C GLN A 160 7.96 -14.07 -13.77
N ASP A 161 7.71 -15.22 -14.42
CA ASP A 161 6.86 -16.27 -13.86
C ASP A 161 7.59 -17.05 -12.77
N MET A 162 7.15 -16.89 -11.52
CA MET A 162 7.75 -17.55 -10.35
C MET A 162 7.73 -19.08 -10.44
N ARG A 163 6.83 -19.69 -11.21
CA ARG A 163 6.76 -21.16 -11.42
C ARG A 163 7.96 -21.70 -12.17
N ARG A 164 8.66 -20.82 -12.92
CA ARG A 164 9.87 -21.15 -13.69
C ARG A 164 11.15 -20.76 -12.98
N MET A 165 11.05 -20.16 -11.78
CA MET A 165 12.19 -19.75 -10.97
C MET A 165 12.47 -20.79 -9.89
N GLY A 166 13.75 -21.11 -9.63
CA GLY A 166 14.14 -22.02 -8.55
C GLY A 166 15.64 -22.08 -8.32
N GLY A 167 16.07 -22.59 -7.17
CA GLY A 167 17.50 -22.84 -6.86
C GLY A 167 18.39 -21.60 -6.74
N LEU A 168 17.82 -20.39 -6.64
CA LEU A 168 18.54 -19.12 -6.74
C LEU A 168 19.42 -18.79 -5.54
N ARG A 169 19.23 -19.46 -4.41
CA ARG A 169 20.02 -19.24 -3.18
C ARG A 169 21.52 -19.41 -3.41
N THR A 170 21.92 -20.39 -4.21
CA THR A 170 23.32 -20.69 -4.50
C THR A 170 23.90 -19.78 -5.59
N LEU A 171 23.08 -19.35 -6.54
CA LEU A 171 23.49 -18.53 -7.68
C LEU A 171 23.61 -17.05 -7.31
N ILE A 172 22.63 -16.51 -6.58
CA ILE A 172 22.56 -15.09 -6.17
C ILE A 172 22.31 -14.96 -4.66
N PRO A 173 23.25 -15.40 -3.81
CA PRO A 173 23.04 -15.47 -2.36
C PRO A 173 22.75 -14.11 -1.72
N LYS A 174 23.35 -13.03 -2.20
CA LYS A 174 23.09 -11.68 -1.69
C LYS A 174 21.63 -11.25 -1.92
N THR A 175 21.14 -11.41 -3.14
CA THR A 175 19.74 -11.10 -3.49
C THR A 175 18.78 -11.99 -2.72
N TYR A 176 19.09 -13.27 -2.54
CA TYR A 176 18.28 -14.19 -1.73
C TYR A 176 18.09 -13.65 -0.31
N TRP A 177 19.18 -13.30 0.38
CA TRP A 177 19.08 -12.78 1.75
C TRP A 177 18.35 -11.44 1.83
N MET A 178 18.52 -10.55 0.84
CA MET A 178 17.78 -9.28 0.78
C MET A 178 16.27 -9.52 0.61
N MET A 179 15.89 -10.48 -0.24
CA MET A 179 14.48 -10.85 -0.40
C MET A 179 13.90 -11.48 0.87
N VAL A 180 14.67 -12.33 1.58
CA VAL A 180 14.26 -12.89 2.88
C VAL A 180 14.04 -11.77 3.92
N ILE A 181 14.99 -10.85 4.05
CA ILE A 181 14.88 -9.71 4.99
C ILE A 181 13.66 -8.84 4.64
N GLY A 182 13.47 -8.51 3.35
CA GLY A 182 12.33 -7.72 2.89
C GLY A 182 10.98 -8.42 3.16
N THR A 183 10.93 -9.73 2.98
CA THR A 183 9.72 -10.53 3.26
C THR A 183 9.43 -10.61 4.76
N LEU A 184 10.45 -10.82 5.60
CA LEU A 184 10.28 -10.80 7.06
C LEU A 184 9.83 -9.43 7.55
N ALA A 185 10.36 -8.35 6.96
CA ALA A 185 9.92 -6.99 7.28
C ALA A 185 8.47 -6.73 6.87
N LEU A 186 8.05 -7.23 5.69
CA LEU A 186 6.68 -7.11 5.20
C LEU A 186 5.68 -7.91 6.04
N THR A 187 6.05 -9.13 6.45
CA THR A 187 5.17 -10.03 7.22
C THR A 187 5.09 -9.68 8.70
N GLY A 188 5.88 -8.70 9.16
CA GLY A 188 5.82 -8.25 10.54
C GLY A 188 6.25 -9.31 11.56
N VAL A 189 7.26 -10.14 11.22
CA VAL A 189 7.75 -11.17 12.15
C VAL A 189 8.41 -10.54 13.36
N GLY A 190 7.92 -10.86 14.54
CA GLY A 190 8.44 -10.40 15.82
C GLY A 190 7.98 -11.29 16.98
N ILE A 191 8.56 -11.06 18.16
CA ILE A 191 8.17 -11.76 19.38
C ILE A 191 7.25 -10.83 20.17
N PRO A 192 5.96 -11.20 20.35
CA PRO A 192 5.00 -10.39 21.12
C PRO A 192 5.55 -10.02 22.50
N VAL A 193 5.22 -8.80 22.96
CA VAL A 193 5.64 -8.28 24.28
C VAL A 193 7.15 -8.00 24.41
N THR A 194 7.92 -8.14 23.32
CA THR A 194 9.36 -7.84 23.32
C THR A 194 9.68 -6.70 22.35
N VAL A 195 10.90 -6.16 22.47
CA VAL A 195 11.43 -5.19 21.50
C VAL A 195 12.13 -5.87 20.30
N ILE A 196 11.94 -7.18 20.15
CA ILE A 196 12.56 -7.96 19.08
C ILE A 196 11.54 -8.19 17.98
N GLY A 197 11.73 -7.52 16.84
CA GLY A 197 10.86 -7.65 15.69
C GLY A 197 11.41 -6.95 14.45
N THR A 198 10.77 -7.22 13.32
CA THR A 198 11.07 -6.55 12.05
C THR A 198 10.30 -5.22 11.93
N ALA A 199 10.60 -4.42 10.93
CA ALA A 199 9.96 -3.11 10.76
C ALA A 199 8.43 -3.18 10.68
N GLY A 200 7.89 -4.20 9.99
CA GLY A 200 6.44 -4.43 9.90
C GLY A 200 5.80 -4.78 11.23
N PHE A 201 6.48 -5.54 12.09
CA PHE A 201 5.98 -5.88 13.43
C PHE A 201 5.63 -4.63 14.24
N PHE A 202 6.53 -3.64 14.27
CA PHE A 202 6.30 -2.40 15.02
C PHE A 202 5.29 -1.46 14.36
N SER A 203 5.19 -1.47 13.03
CA SER A 203 4.39 -0.49 12.30
C SER A 203 2.99 -0.98 11.93
N GLN A 204 2.73 -2.29 11.94
CA GLN A 204 1.41 -2.87 11.69
C GLN A 204 0.61 -3.07 12.98
N ASP A 205 1.30 -3.29 14.10
CA ASP A 205 0.67 -3.53 15.40
C ASP A 205 0.50 -2.23 16.23
N ALA A 206 0.99 -1.08 15.73
CA ALA A 206 0.84 0.23 16.36
C ALA A 206 -0.53 0.84 16.08
#